data_64a875f4016b9a7ae0d9f21b05d622ff
#
_entry.id   64a875f4016b9a7ae0d9f21b05d622ff
#
_cell.length_a   1.000
_cell.length_b   1.000
_cell.length_c   1.000
_cell.angle_alpha   90.00
_cell.angle_beta   90.00
_cell.angle_gamma   90.00
#
_symmetry.space_group_name_H-M   'P 1'
#
loop_
_entity.id
_entity.type
_entity.pdbx_description
1 polymer ?
#
loop_
_entity_poly.entity_id
_entity_poly.type
_entity_poly.pdbx_seq_one_letter_code
_entity_poly.pdbx_strand_id
1 'polypeptide(L)'
;MTGPLILIEPRADRLGGHSHRTLAALAQARPGSLVIAPLGIAPEAVAALRETGARLVNTPAGCRAAVLLAAARAVAGLSAVGQRIFRSRRWPLGLRRLPHQGTLVARCLIEASALRTARRLQPAADAVVILTASEALHGAAALLGGQPHLRFVHEQVTTEDTVVRWLGWLARRGEHQVIALAPTQSVGDQLAASFPNLPAMVAAFAVDDGRRLTDAERDGGRAAFDIPTVDAVVCLVGGWWPYKDIDTIDAALTRLKEPLHLIVTGDPLDERVLQRWRDLPGLRLHAVPGPVTDSVLRLVYAAADAALVVRRPGVTKESGLVMDAARLGVPLIVSDHDPSLTARLHGQPWALPFPTSDPDALVCALHSVVCQPPEPPGPDAPALLGMRSAAEQAELLTRTFASLSTKESRC
;
A
#
# COMPACT_ATOMS: atom_id res chain seq x y z
N MET A 1 -28.90 -1.04 -12.55
CA MET A 1 -28.34 -1.74 -11.37
C MET A 1 -26.91 -2.10 -11.70
N THR A 2 -25.97 -1.70 -10.87
CA THR A 2 -24.55 -2.04 -11.02
C THR A 2 -24.32 -3.40 -10.37
N GLY A 3 -23.66 -4.32 -11.08
CA GLY A 3 -23.39 -5.68 -10.61
C GLY A 3 -22.24 -5.75 -9.58
N PRO A 4 -22.01 -6.92 -9.01
CA PRO A 4 -21.00 -7.14 -8.00
C PRO A 4 -19.58 -7.17 -8.58
N LEU A 5 -18.58 -6.81 -7.75
CA LEU A 5 -17.17 -6.94 -8.06
C LEU A 5 -16.61 -8.28 -7.56
N ILE A 6 -15.57 -8.76 -8.21
CA ILE A 6 -14.66 -9.76 -7.63
C ILE A 6 -13.39 -9.05 -7.21
N LEU A 7 -13.14 -9.04 -5.91
CA LEU A 7 -11.97 -8.42 -5.28
C LEU A 7 -11.03 -9.54 -4.82
N ILE A 8 -9.85 -9.61 -5.41
CA ILE A 8 -8.83 -10.59 -5.07
C ILE A 8 -7.75 -9.88 -4.26
N GLU A 9 -7.57 -10.29 -2.99
CA GLU A 9 -6.52 -9.74 -2.13
C GLU A 9 -5.59 -10.88 -1.65
N PRO A 10 -4.46 -11.07 -2.34
CA PRO A 10 -3.51 -12.14 -2.01
C PRO A 10 -2.84 -11.99 -0.63
N ARG A 11 -2.89 -10.80 -0.03
CA ARG A 11 -2.24 -10.49 1.26
C ARG A 11 -3.24 -10.15 2.37
N ALA A 12 -4.49 -10.58 2.23
CA ALA A 12 -5.53 -10.33 3.23
C ALA A 12 -5.26 -11.03 4.60
N ASP A 13 -4.30 -11.95 4.65
CA ASP A 13 -3.82 -12.63 5.85
C ASP A 13 -2.98 -11.73 6.77
N ARG A 14 -2.55 -10.56 6.30
CA ARG A 14 -1.71 -9.63 7.06
C ARG A 14 -2.56 -8.54 7.69
N LEU A 15 -2.29 -8.26 8.97
CA LEU A 15 -2.90 -7.15 9.69
C LEU A 15 -2.36 -5.80 9.18
N GLY A 16 -3.26 -4.83 9.10
CA GLY A 16 -2.95 -3.42 8.94
C GLY A 16 -2.79 -2.97 7.48
N GLY A 17 -2.79 -1.64 7.35
CA GLY A 17 -2.56 -0.95 6.09
C GLY A 17 -3.83 -0.61 5.32
N HIS A 18 -3.66 0.33 4.39
CA HIS A 18 -4.72 0.85 3.53
C HIS A 18 -5.39 -0.22 2.64
N SER A 19 -4.73 -1.37 2.40
CA SER A 19 -5.28 -2.45 1.58
C SER A 19 -6.58 -3.02 2.14
N HIS A 20 -6.65 -3.25 3.46
CA HIS A 20 -7.87 -3.76 4.09
C HIS A 20 -9.01 -2.73 4.05
N ARG A 21 -8.68 -1.45 4.27
CA ARG A 21 -9.69 -0.37 4.17
C ARG A 21 -10.22 -0.22 2.76
N THR A 22 -9.35 -0.20 1.75
CA THR A 22 -9.76 -0.15 0.34
C THR A 22 -10.61 -1.36 -0.03
N LEU A 23 -10.22 -2.57 0.41
CA LEU A 23 -10.99 -3.79 0.19
C LEU A 23 -12.40 -3.70 0.81
N ALA A 24 -12.50 -3.31 2.08
CA ALA A 24 -13.79 -3.18 2.77
C ALA A 24 -14.67 -2.08 2.15
N ALA A 25 -14.08 -0.92 1.83
CA ALA A 25 -14.80 0.19 1.22
C ALA A 25 -15.35 -0.16 -0.18
N LEU A 26 -14.57 -0.84 -1.03
CA LEU A 26 -15.03 -1.31 -2.33
C LEU A 26 -16.12 -2.39 -2.21
N ALA A 27 -15.98 -3.31 -1.26
CA ALA A 27 -17.00 -4.32 -0.96
C ALA A 27 -18.32 -3.70 -0.50
N GLN A 28 -18.25 -2.67 0.34
CA GLN A 28 -19.41 -1.90 0.81
C GLN A 28 -20.07 -1.11 -0.33
N ALA A 29 -19.27 -0.50 -1.23
CA ALA A 29 -19.78 0.25 -2.38
C ALA A 29 -20.51 -0.64 -3.40
N ARG A 30 -20.24 -1.95 -3.41
CA ARG A 30 -20.86 -2.95 -4.30
C ARG A 30 -21.32 -4.16 -3.48
N PRO A 31 -22.51 -4.10 -2.85
CA PRO A 31 -23.05 -5.22 -2.09
C PRO A 31 -23.15 -6.49 -2.92
N GLY A 32 -22.89 -7.64 -2.31
CA GLY A 32 -22.84 -8.93 -3.00
C GLY A 32 -21.51 -9.22 -3.74
N SER A 33 -20.51 -8.36 -3.58
CA SER A 33 -19.17 -8.59 -4.10
C SER A 33 -18.55 -9.86 -3.52
N LEU A 34 -17.71 -10.51 -4.34
CA LEU A 34 -16.96 -11.70 -3.95
C LEU A 34 -15.52 -11.30 -3.59
N VAL A 35 -15.14 -11.51 -2.33
CA VAL A 35 -13.77 -11.31 -1.84
C VAL A 35 -13.04 -12.65 -1.84
N ILE A 36 -11.96 -12.76 -2.60
CA ILE A 36 -11.12 -13.96 -2.67
C ILE A 36 -9.77 -13.69 -2.03
N ALA A 37 -9.46 -14.39 -0.95
CA ALA A 37 -8.23 -14.30 -0.20
C ALA A 37 -7.55 -15.67 -0.13
N PRO A 38 -6.74 -16.06 -1.13
CA PRO A 38 -6.24 -17.41 -1.30
C PRO A 38 -5.28 -17.89 -0.18
N LEU A 39 -4.70 -16.96 0.59
CA LEU A 39 -3.83 -17.27 1.74
C LEU A 39 -4.55 -17.11 3.10
N GLY A 40 -5.82 -16.71 3.09
CA GLY A 40 -6.60 -16.42 4.29
C GLY A 40 -6.87 -14.93 4.46
N ILE A 41 -7.66 -14.60 5.49
CA ILE A 41 -8.02 -13.22 5.86
C ILE A 41 -7.68 -13.05 7.33
N ALA A 42 -7.05 -11.93 7.69
CA ALA A 42 -6.79 -11.60 9.08
C ALA A 42 -8.13 -11.56 9.88
N PRO A 43 -8.19 -12.16 11.08
CA PRO A 43 -9.45 -12.27 11.83
C PRO A 43 -10.18 -10.95 12.02
N GLU A 44 -9.44 -9.87 12.24
CA GLU A 44 -9.96 -8.53 12.47
C GLU A 44 -10.64 -7.96 11.22
N ALA A 45 -10.15 -8.31 10.02
CA ALA A 45 -10.73 -7.88 8.76
C ALA A 45 -12.00 -8.68 8.40
N VAL A 46 -12.15 -9.90 8.92
CA VAL A 46 -13.30 -10.77 8.62
C VAL A 46 -14.61 -10.14 9.09
N ALA A 47 -14.64 -9.56 10.29
CA ALA A 47 -15.84 -8.92 10.84
C ALA A 47 -16.27 -7.75 9.96
N ALA A 48 -15.36 -6.81 9.70
CA ALA A 48 -15.62 -5.64 8.86
C ALA A 48 -16.09 -6.02 7.44
N LEU A 49 -15.47 -7.04 6.82
CA LEU A 49 -15.88 -7.49 5.49
C LEU A 49 -17.26 -8.18 5.50
N ARG A 50 -17.63 -8.90 6.56
CA ARG A 50 -18.97 -9.50 6.66
C ARG A 50 -20.06 -8.45 6.80
N GLU A 51 -19.80 -7.36 7.50
CA GLU A 51 -20.73 -6.24 7.64
C GLU A 51 -21.05 -5.56 6.29
N THR A 52 -20.14 -5.65 5.29
CA THR A 52 -20.39 -5.13 3.94
C THR A 52 -21.36 -5.99 3.12
N GLY A 53 -21.75 -7.17 3.59
CA GLY A 53 -22.51 -8.16 2.82
C GLY A 53 -21.71 -8.89 1.75
N ALA A 54 -20.38 -8.77 1.75
CA ALA A 54 -19.51 -9.47 0.80
C ALA A 54 -19.42 -10.97 1.11
N ARG A 55 -19.35 -11.77 0.04
CA ARG A 55 -19.09 -13.21 0.14
C ARG A 55 -17.58 -13.46 0.23
N LEU A 56 -17.13 -14.04 1.35
CA LEU A 56 -15.70 -14.32 1.57
C LEU A 56 -15.34 -15.74 1.12
N VAL A 57 -14.25 -15.88 0.37
CA VAL A 57 -13.72 -17.14 -0.13
C VAL A 57 -12.21 -17.21 0.10
N ASN A 58 -11.79 -18.18 0.91
CA ASN A 58 -10.38 -18.44 1.22
C ASN A 58 -9.89 -19.82 0.73
N THR A 59 -10.73 -20.56 0.04
CA THR A 59 -10.42 -21.88 -0.51
C THR A 59 -10.52 -21.89 -2.03
N PRO A 60 -9.65 -22.60 -2.73
CA PRO A 60 -9.70 -22.68 -4.18
C PRO A 60 -10.95 -23.45 -4.64
N ALA A 61 -11.67 -22.90 -5.63
CA ALA A 61 -12.82 -23.54 -6.24
C ALA A 61 -12.39 -24.41 -7.43
N GLY A 62 -12.32 -25.72 -7.20
CA GLY A 62 -12.03 -26.73 -8.21
C GLY A 62 -10.57 -27.16 -8.28
N CYS A 63 -10.38 -28.33 -8.87
CA CYS A 63 -9.13 -29.05 -8.92
C CYS A 63 -7.95 -28.23 -9.49
N ARG A 64 -8.14 -27.52 -10.63
CA ARG A 64 -7.08 -26.71 -11.24
C ARG A 64 -6.64 -25.53 -10.36
N ALA A 65 -7.58 -24.89 -9.67
CA ALA A 65 -7.25 -23.81 -8.73
C ALA A 65 -6.47 -24.37 -7.53
N ALA A 66 -6.88 -25.52 -7.01
CA ALA A 66 -6.21 -26.19 -5.91
C ALA A 66 -4.78 -26.62 -6.27
N VAL A 67 -4.56 -27.15 -7.47
CA VAL A 67 -3.22 -27.52 -7.97
C VAL A 67 -2.31 -26.29 -8.07
N LEU A 68 -2.80 -25.16 -8.62
CA LEU A 68 -2.03 -23.93 -8.70
C LEU A 68 -1.63 -23.42 -7.31
N LEU A 69 -2.55 -23.44 -6.34
CA LEU A 69 -2.26 -23.00 -4.98
C LEU A 69 -1.27 -23.94 -4.26
N ALA A 70 -1.38 -25.25 -4.49
CA ALA A 70 -0.42 -26.23 -3.95
C ALA A 70 0.97 -26.01 -4.54
N ALA A 71 1.08 -25.84 -5.85
CA ALA A 71 2.34 -25.52 -6.53
C ALA A 71 2.94 -24.19 -6.01
N ALA A 72 2.11 -23.15 -5.82
CA ALA A 72 2.54 -21.88 -5.27
C ALA A 72 3.15 -22.04 -3.86
N ARG A 73 2.51 -22.83 -2.99
CA ARG A 73 3.00 -23.13 -1.63
C ARG A 73 4.32 -23.89 -1.65
N ALA A 74 4.46 -24.86 -2.54
CA ALA A 74 5.71 -25.60 -2.71
C ALA A 74 6.85 -24.68 -3.16
N VAL A 75 6.63 -23.84 -4.18
CA VAL A 75 7.61 -22.88 -4.69
C VAL A 75 7.96 -21.84 -3.61
N ALA A 76 6.98 -21.32 -2.87
CA ALA A 76 7.22 -20.40 -1.76
C ALA A 76 8.05 -21.04 -0.64
N GLY A 77 7.77 -22.29 -0.28
CA GLY A 77 8.53 -23.07 0.70
C GLY A 77 9.99 -23.25 0.28
N LEU A 78 10.23 -23.65 -0.97
CA LEU A 78 11.58 -23.78 -1.53
C LEU A 78 12.30 -22.42 -1.56
N SER A 79 11.60 -21.35 -1.90
CA SER A 79 12.15 -20.00 -1.88
C SER A 79 12.55 -19.56 -0.47
N ALA A 80 11.74 -19.85 0.54
CA ALA A 80 12.05 -19.53 1.94
C ALA A 80 13.29 -20.30 2.45
N VAL A 81 13.42 -21.58 2.09
CA VAL A 81 14.63 -22.38 2.38
C VAL A 81 15.84 -21.81 1.65
N GLY A 82 15.70 -21.49 0.36
CA GLY A 82 16.75 -20.87 -0.43
C GLY A 82 17.22 -19.54 0.13
N GLN A 83 16.31 -18.70 0.61
CA GLN A 83 16.67 -17.42 1.28
C GLN A 83 17.56 -17.64 2.50
N ARG A 84 17.29 -18.67 3.31
CA ARG A 84 18.13 -19.02 4.47
C ARG A 84 19.51 -19.52 4.06
N ILE A 85 19.59 -20.40 3.04
CA ILE A 85 20.83 -20.98 2.56
C ILE A 85 21.71 -19.95 1.85
N PHE A 86 21.13 -19.17 0.92
CA PHE A 86 21.86 -18.24 0.05
C PHE A 86 22.00 -16.82 0.62
N ARG A 87 21.63 -16.60 1.86
CA ARG A 87 21.76 -15.29 2.55
C ARG A 87 23.22 -14.81 2.63
N SER A 88 24.17 -15.74 2.70
CA SER A 88 25.59 -15.41 2.82
C SER A 88 26.12 -14.80 1.53
N ARG A 89 26.97 -13.74 1.63
CA ARG A 89 27.69 -13.13 0.52
C ARG A 89 28.68 -14.08 -0.18
N ARG A 90 28.94 -15.26 0.38
CA ARG A 90 29.81 -16.31 -0.22
C ARG A 90 29.23 -16.93 -1.49
N TRP A 91 27.91 -16.84 -1.70
CA TRP A 91 27.25 -17.39 -2.88
C TRP A 91 27.27 -16.42 -4.07
N PRO A 92 27.43 -16.92 -5.31
CA PRO A 92 27.29 -16.12 -6.51
C PRO A 92 25.96 -15.36 -6.56
N LEU A 93 25.97 -14.16 -7.13
CA LEU A 93 24.81 -13.26 -7.17
C LEU A 93 23.57 -13.93 -7.79
N GLY A 94 23.77 -14.74 -8.85
CA GLY A 94 22.68 -15.49 -9.49
C GLY A 94 21.95 -16.44 -8.53
N LEU A 95 22.69 -17.20 -7.71
CA LEU A 95 22.12 -18.12 -6.72
C LEU A 95 21.38 -17.36 -5.59
N ARG A 96 21.91 -16.20 -5.20
CA ARG A 96 21.27 -15.37 -4.17
C ARG A 96 19.95 -14.75 -4.63
N ARG A 97 19.75 -14.58 -5.94
CA ARG A 97 18.53 -14.03 -6.54
C ARG A 97 17.45 -15.11 -6.77
N LEU A 98 17.82 -16.38 -6.90
CA LEU A 98 16.86 -17.47 -7.17
C LEU A 98 15.66 -17.51 -6.19
N PRO A 99 15.83 -17.34 -4.87
CA PRO A 99 14.69 -17.36 -3.95
C PRO A 99 13.72 -16.20 -4.20
N HIS A 100 14.22 -15.02 -4.58
CA HIS A 100 13.36 -13.89 -4.92
C HIS A 100 12.53 -14.19 -6.17
N GLN A 101 13.16 -14.75 -7.21
CA GLN A 101 12.48 -15.17 -8.43
C GLN A 101 11.40 -16.23 -8.16
N GLY A 102 11.71 -17.21 -7.31
CA GLY A 102 10.73 -18.20 -6.86
C GLY A 102 9.53 -17.55 -6.14
N THR A 103 9.77 -16.53 -5.35
CA THR A 103 8.70 -15.76 -4.71
C THR A 103 7.77 -15.10 -5.74
N LEU A 104 8.31 -14.50 -6.81
CA LEU A 104 7.51 -13.90 -7.88
C LEU A 104 6.66 -14.95 -8.62
N VAL A 105 7.25 -16.12 -8.91
CA VAL A 105 6.51 -17.25 -9.50
C VAL A 105 5.40 -17.73 -8.57
N ALA A 106 5.68 -17.89 -7.29
CA ALA A 106 4.67 -18.30 -6.30
C ALA A 106 3.50 -17.31 -6.24
N ARG A 107 3.77 -16.00 -6.23
CA ARG A 107 2.73 -14.95 -6.28
C ARG A 107 1.87 -15.05 -7.54
N CYS A 108 2.50 -15.22 -8.71
CA CYS A 108 1.77 -15.41 -9.98
C CYS A 108 0.83 -16.64 -9.92
N LEU A 109 1.28 -17.76 -9.34
CA LEU A 109 0.46 -18.96 -9.18
C LEU A 109 -0.69 -18.77 -8.17
N ILE A 110 -0.49 -18.02 -7.09
CA ILE A 110 -1.54 -17.64 -6.14
C ILE A 110 -2.62 -16.82 -6.85
N GLU A 111 -2.22 -15.79 -7.60
CA GLU A 111 -3.11 -14.94 -8.37
C GLU A 111 -3.89 -15.75 -9.41
N ALA A 112 -3.23 -16.63 -10.16
CA ALA A 112 -3.87 -17.52 -11.13
C ALA A 112 -4.88 -18.47 -10.48
N SER A 113 -4.59 -19.02 -9.29
CA SER A 113 -5.53 -19.82 -8.51
C SER A 113 -6.78 -19.04 -8.12
N ALA A 114 -6.59 -17.80 -7.66
CA ALA A 114 -7.69 -16.91 -7.30
C ALA A 114 -8.56 -16.54 -8.50
N LEU A 115 -7.95 -16.24 -9.66
CA LEU A 115 -8.67 -15.96 -10.92
C LEU A 115 -9.51 -17.16 -11.39
N ARG A 116 -8.98 -18.39 -11.28
CA ARG A 116 -9.77 -19.61 -11.59
C ARG A 116 -10.93 -19.78 -10.64
N THR A 117 -10.71 -19.49 -9.36
CA THR A 117 -11.77 -19.51 -8.34
C THR A 117 -12.85 -18.49 -8.65
N ALA A 118 -12.45 -17.27 -9.01
CA ALA A 118 -13.33 -16.19 -9.44
C ALA A 118 -14.24 -16.60 -10.61
N ARG A 119 -13.61 -17.09 -11.68
CA ARG A 119 -14.31 -17.55 -12.89
C ARG A 119 -15.35 -18.63 -12.61
N ARG A 120 -15.06 -19.53 -11.65
CA ARG A 120 -15.98 -20.62 -11.32
C ARG A 120 -17.15 -20.18 -10.44
N LEU A 121 -16.91 -19.25 -9.52
CA LEU A 121 -17.91 -18.86 -8.54
C LEU A 121 -18.83 -17.74 -9.01
N GLN A 122 -18.32 -16.84 -9.85
CA GLN A 122 -19.04 -15.65 -10.29
C GLN A 122 -18.61 -15.21 -11.70
N PRO A 123 -18.98 -15.96 -12.73
CA PRO A 123 -18.53 -15.69 -14.11
C PRO A 123 -19.08 -14.36 -14.70
N ALA A 124 -20.17 -13.82 -14.15
CA ALA A 124 -20.85 -12.61 -14.62
C ALA A 124 -20.61 -11.40 -13.72
N ALA A 125 -19.42 -11.27 -13.13
CA ALA A 125 -19.07 -10.07 -12.35
C ALA A 125 -18.80 -8.86 -13.26
N ASP A 126 -19.13 -7.67 -12.78
CA ASP A 126 -18.88 -6.41 -13.49
C ASP A 126 -17.40 -6.08 -13.65
N ALA A 127 -16.57 -6.51 -12.72
CA ALA A 127 -15.12 -6.46 -12.83
C ALA A 127 -14.44 -7.49 -11.93
N VAL A 128 -13.24 -7.91 -12.36
CA VAL A 128 -12.31 -8.75 -11.58
C VAL A 128 -11.06 -7.96 -11.32
N VAL A 129 -10.71 -7.76 -10.03
CA VAL A 129 -9.63 -6.87 -9.62
C VAL A 129 -8.71 -7.58 -8.63
N ILE A 130 -7.40 -7.60 -8.91
CA ILE A 130 -6.38 -8.00 -7.95
C ILE A 130 -5.87 -6.72 -7.27
N LEU A 131 -6.03 -6.62 -5.95
CA LEU A 131 -5.75 -5.39 -5.21
C LEU A 131 -4.27 -5.22 -4.87
N THR A 132 -3.56 -6.30 -4.53
CA THR A 132 -2.10 -6.27 -4.28
C THR A 132 -1.40 -7.27 -5.20
N ALA A 133 -1.31 -6.92 -6.48
CA ALA A 133 -0.72 -7.77 -7.49
C ALA A 133 0.81 -7.88 -7.36
N SER A 134 1.36 -8.95 -7.90
CA SER A 134 2.82 -9.09 -8.07
C SER A 134 3.35 -8.10 -9.12
N GLU A 135 4.62 -7.74 -8.97
CA GLU A 135 5.30 -6.74 -9.81
C GLU A 135 5.76 -7.31 -11.16
N ALA A 136 5.50 -8.59 -11.43
CA ALA A 136 5.96 -9.28 -12.63
C ALA A 136 4.98 -10.37 -13.07
N LEU A 137 5.19 -10.92 -14.26
CA LEU A 137 4.42 -12.04 -14.83
C LEU A 137 2.92 -11.74 -14.98
N HIS A 138 2.57 -10.47 -15.27
CA HIS A 138 1.21 -9.96 -15.33
C HIS A 138 0.30 -10.80 -16.21
N GLY A 139 0.65 -11.00 -17.46
CA GLY A 139 -0.14 -11.80 -18.41
C GLY A 139 -0.10 -13.30 -18.13
N ALA A 140 0.95 -13.82 -17.47
CA ALA A 140 1.01 -15.23 -17.09
C ALA A 140 -0.08 -15.57 -16.07
N ALA A 141 -0.36 -14.68 -15.13
CA ALA A 141 -1.48 -14.84 -14.18
C ALA A 141 -2.84 -14.94 -14.92
N ALA A 142 -3.06 -14.09 -15.94
CA ALA A 142 -4.26 -14.13 -16.77
C ALA A 142 -4.40 -15.45 -17.55
N LEU A 143 -3.33 -15.90 -18.24
CA LEU A 143 -3.34 -17.14 -19.01
C LEU A 143 -3.57 -18.37 -18.12
N LEU A 144 -2.83 -18.48 -17.02
CA LEU A 144 -2.99 -19.59 -16.08
C LEU A 144 -4.34 -19.52 -15.34
N GLY A 145 -4.81 -18.34 -15.02
CA GLY A 145 -6.12 -18.07 -14.41
C GLY A 145 -7.27 -18.26 -15.36
N GLY A 146 -7.06 -18.03 -16.66
CA GLY A 146 -8.06 -18.14 -17.71
C GLY A 146 -9.16 -17.10 -17.59
N GLN A 147 -8.82 -15.89 -17.14
CA GLN A 147 -9.77 -14.78 -16.96
C GLN A 147 -9.09 -13.42 -17.10
N PRO A 148 -9.65 -12.49 -17.89
CA PRO A 148 -9.28 -11.09 -17.91
C PRO A 148 -9.44 -10.45 -16.53
N HIS A 149 -8.56 -9.48 -16.19
CA HIS A 149 -8.66 -8.82 -14.91
C HIS A 149 -7.92 -7.47 -14.89
N LEU A 150 -8.31 -6.64 -13.93
CA LEU A 150 -7.56 -5.46 -13.51
C LEU A 150 -6.62 -5.84 -12.39
N ARG A 151 -5.48 -5.13 -12.27
CA ARG A 151 -4.53 -5.38 -11.20
C ARG A 151 -3.83 -4.12 -10.71
N PHE A 152 -3.88 -3.82 -9.43
CA PHE A 152 -3.07 -2.76 -8.84
C PHE A 152 -1.63 -3.24 -8.66
N VAL A 153 -0.70 -2.50 -9.28
CA VAL A 153 0.74 -2.73 -9.17
C VAL A 153 1.33 -1.59 -8.35
N HIS A 154 1.55 -1.84 -7.06
CA HIS A 154 1.96 -0.80 -6.11
C HIS A 154 3.40 -0.33 -6.28
N GLU A 155 4.25 -1.16 -6.81
CA GLU A 155 5.66 -0.93 -6.97
C GLU A 155 6.15 -1.70 -8.19
N GLN A 156 6.97 -1.06 -9.02
CA GLN A 156 7.64 -1.74 -10.12
C GLN A 156 9.06 -2.08 -9.70
N VAL A 157 9.35 -3.37 -9.60
CA VAL A 157 10.70 -3.85 -9.42
C VAL A 157 11.27 -4.18 -10.80
N THR A 158 12.36 -3.54 -11.17
CA THR A 158 13.09 -3.86 -12.40
C THR A 158 13.64 -5.29 -12.31
N THR A 159 13.07 -6.18 -13.11
CA THR A 159 13.45 -7.59 -13.11
C THR A 159 14.48 -7.85 -14.21
N GLU A 160 15.74 -7.64 -13.91
CA GLU A 160 16.84 -8.17 -14.72
C GLU A 160 17.03 -9.70 -14.53
N ASP A 161 16.16 -10.33 -13.77
CA ASP A 161 16.29 -11.69 -13.31
C ASP A 161 15.98 -12.72 -14.41
N THR A 162 16.87 -13.70 -14.56
CA THR A 162 16.86 -14.67 -15.66
C THR A 162 15.58 -15.48 -15.77
N VAL A 163 15.02 -15.98 -14.64
CA VAL A 163 13.79 -16.78 -14.65
C VAL A 163 12.59 -15.95 -15.05
N VAL A 164 12.48 -14.72 -14.55
CA VAL A 164 11.39 -13.80 -14.90
C VAL A 164 11.49 -13.40 -16.36
N ARG A 165 12.68 -13.16 -16.91
CA ARG A 165 12.90 -12.93 -18.35
C ARG A 165 12.48 -14.13 -19.19
N TRP A 166 12.87 -15.33 -18.75
CA TRP A 166 12.52 -16.56 -19.47
C TRP A 166 11.01 -16.82 -19.45
N LEU A 167 10.33 -16.59 -18.32
CA LEU A 167 8.88 -16.66 -18.25
C LEU A 167 8.17 -15.45 -18.86
N GLY A 168 8.89 -14.38 -19.15
CA GLY A 168 8.35 -13.14 -19.73
C GLY A 168 7.69 -13.34 -21.10
N TRP A 169 8.16 -14.33 -21.89
CA TRP A 169 7.51 -14.68 -23.15
C TRP A 169 6.10 -15.21 -22.96
N LEU A 170 5.87 -16.00 -21.89
CA LEU A 170 4.54 -16.47 -21.51
C LEU A 170 3.67 -15.33 -20.99
N ALA A 171 4.28 -14.47 -20.15
CA ALA A 171 3.59 -13.31 -19.61
C ALA A 171 3.09 -12.37 -20.72
N ARG A 172 3.94 -12.06 -21.73
CA ARG A 172 3.56 -11.20 -22.86
C ARG A 172 2.34 -11.71 -23.63
N ARG A 173 2.14 -13.02 -23.75
CA ARG A 173 0.99 -13.58 -24.43
C ARG A 173 -0.36 -13.28 -23.77
N GLY A 174 -0.37 -13.04 -22.47
CA GLY A 174 -1.59 -12.74 -21.71
C GLY A 174 -1.76 -11.25 -21.36
N GLU A 175 -0.83 -10.37 -21.74
CA GLU A 175 -0.89 -8.94 -21.37
C GLU A 175 -2.13 -8.23 -21.93
N HIS A 176 -2.65 -8.67 -23.09
CA HIS A 176 -3.88 -8.14 -23.67
C HIS A 176 -5.14 -8.41 -22.81
N GLN A 177 -5.10 -9.39 -21.89
CA GLN A 177 -6.19 -9.72 -20.95
C GLN A 177 -6.09 -8.98 -19.63
N VAL A 178 -5.15 -8.03 -19.51
CA VAL A 178 -4.83 -7.35 -18.26
C VAL A 178 -4.79 -5.85 -18.48
N ILE A 179 -5.34 -5.07 -17.55
CA ILE A 179 -5.00 -3.65 -17.39
C ILE A 179 -4.34 -3.47 -16.04
N ALA A 180 -3.11 -2.93 -16.04
CA ALA A 180 -2.41 -2.55 -14.83
C ALA A 180 -2.91 -1.18 -14.34
N LEU A 181 -3.19 -1.10 -13.05
CA LEU A 181 -3.55 0.14 -12.35
C LEU A 181 -2.33 0.57 -11.54
N ALA A 182 -1.71 1.68 -11.93
CA ALA A 182 -0.57 2.27 -11.23
C ALA A 182 -1.08 3.29 -10.20
N PRO A 183 -0.79 3.15 -8.91
CA PRO A 183 -1.26 4.10 -7.90
C PRO A 183 -0.72 5.52 -8.06
N THR A 184 0.46 5.66 -8.66
CA THR A 184 1.12 6.94 -8.92
C THR A 184 1.56 7.06 -10.38
N GLN A 185 1.76 8.29 -10.87
CA GLN A 185 2.30 8.52 -12.21
C GLN A 185 3.69 7.89 -12.35
N SER A 186 4.54 8.03 -11.34
CA SER A 186 5.89 7.47 -11.35
C SER A 186 5.91 5.94 -11.50
N VAL A 187 4.98 5.22 -10.85
CA VAL A 187 4.81 3.78 -11.05
C VAL A 187 4.27 3.47 -12.45
N GLY A 188 3.35 4.29 -12.96
CA GLY A 188 2.83 4.17 -14.33
C GLY A 188 3.93 4.28 -15.39
N ASP A 189 4.80 5.26 -15.26
CA ASP A 189 5.93 5.48 -16.17
C ASP A 189 6.93 4.32 -16.12
N GLN A 190 7.22 3.79 -14.92
CA GLN A 190 8.07 2.60 -14.74
C GLN A 190 7.45 1.34 -15.36
N LEU A 191 6.13 1.15 -15.21
CA LEU A 191 5.41 0.06 -15.86
C LEU A 191 5.47 0.17 -17.38
N ALA A 192 5.21 1.35 -17.94
CA ALA A 192 5.29 1.59 -19.38
C ALA A 192 6.69 1.33 -19.94
N ALA A 193 7.73 1.72 -19.22
CA ALA A 193 9.12 1.46 -19.60
C ALA A 193 9.49 -0.03 -19.53
N SER A 194 8.98 -0.76 -18.50
CA SER A 194 9.31 -2.17 -18.26
C SER A 194 8.46 -3.15 -19.10
N PHE A 195 7.19 -2.78 -19.37
CA PHE A 195 6.18 -3.61 -20.04
C PHE A 195 5.42 -2.78 -21.09
N PRO A 196 6.05 -2.43 -22.23
CA PRO A 196 5.46 -1.49 -23.20
C PRO A 196 4.18 -2.01 -23.85
N ASN A 197 3.89 -3.30 -23.81
CA ASN A 197 2.67 -3.90 -24.35
C ASN A 197 1.57 -4.10 -23.32
N LEU A 198 1.86 -3.89 -22.03
CA LEU A 198 0.88 -4.02 -20.95
C LEU A 198 0.05 -2.73 -20.89
N PRO A 199 -1.27 -2.79 -21.16
CA PRO A 199 -2.12 -1.63 -20.94
C PRO A 199 -2.06 -1.20 -19.48
N ALA A 200 -1.75 0.07 -19.24
CA ALA A 200 -1.67 0.65 -17.90
C ALA A 200 -2.43 1.97 -17.81
N MET A 201 -2.97 2.27 -16.64
CA MET A 201 -3.54 3.58 -16.31
C MET A 201 -3.18 3.97 -14.88
N VAL A 202 -3.13 5.28 -14.63
CA VAL A 202 -2.91 5.81 -13.29
C VAL A 202 -4.24 5.93 -12.56
N ALA A 203 -4.32 5.26 -11.40
CA ALA A 203 -5.48 5.32 -10.51
C ALA A 203 -5.00 5.12 -9.06
N ALA A 204 -5.20 6.10 -8.19
CA ALA A 204 -4.88 5.95 -6.77
C ALA A 204 -5.56 4.69 -6.21
N PHE A 205 -4.83 3.95 -5.40
CA PHE A 205 -5.34 2.74 -4.78
C PHE A 205 -6.18 3.04 -3.55
N ALA A 206 -5.74 4.00 -2.72
CA ALA A 206 -6.47 4.43 -1.56
C ALA A 206 -7.80 5.10 -1.94
N VAL A 207 -8.84 4.81 -1.17
CA VAL A 207 -10.16 5.45 -1.32
C VAL A 207 -10.40 6.45 -0.20
N ASP A 208 -11.13 7.52 -0.52
CA ASP A 208 -11.65 8.43 0.47
C ASP A 208 -12.97 7.89 1.04
N ASP A 209 -13.02 7.68 2.35
CA ASP A 209 -14.22 7.25 3.08
C ASP A 209 -15.01 8.42 3.70
N GLY A 210 -14.57 9.66 3.47
CA GLY A 210 -15.16 10.88 3.99
C GLY A 210 -15.04 11.06 5.52
N ARG A 211 -14.27 10.22 6.19
CA ARG A 211 -14.16 10.21 7.66
C ARG A 211 -13.03 11.09 8.15
N ARG A 212 -13.20 12.37 8.18
CA ARG A 212 -12.27 13.33 8.80
C ARG A 212 -12.27 13.18 10.33
N LEU A 213 -11.18 13.61 10.96
CA LEU A 213 -11.10 13.70 12.42
C LEU A 213 -11.94 14.88 12.92
N THR A 214 -12.71 14.63 13.97
CA THR A 214 -13.44 15.66 14.70
C THR A 214 -12.58 16.25 15.82
N ASP A 215 -12.93 17.42 16.34
CA ASP A 215 -12.23 18.03 17.47
C ASP A 215 -12.26 17.14 18.72
N ALA A 216 -13.41 16.50 18.99
CA ALA A 216 -13.54 15.55 20.10
C ALA A 216 -12.61 14.33 19.96
N GLU A 217 -12.37 13.85 18.73
CA GLU A 217 -11.39 12.78 18.48
C GLU A 217 -9.97 13.28 18.65
N ARG A 218 -9.67 14.53 18.30
CA ARG A 218 -8.34 15.14 18.52
C ARG A 218 -8.04 15.27 20.01
N ASP A 219 -9.00 15.76 20.78
CA ASP A 219 -8.88 15.84 22.24
C ASP A 219 -8.72 14.44 22.86
N GLY A 220 -9.53 13.48 22.44
CA GLY A 220 -9.43 12.08 22.86
C GLY A 220 -8.11 11.42 22.48
N GLY A 221 -7.56 11.73 21.31
CA GLY A 221 -6.26 11.25 20.85
C GLY A 221 -5.12 11.77 21.75
N ARG A 222 -5.10 13.06 22.04
CA ARG A 222 -4.11 13.67 22.96
C ARG A 222 -4.22 13.10 24.38
N ALA A 223 -5.46 12.98 24.89
CA ALA A 223 -5.69 12.40 26.21
C ALA A 223 -5.23 10.94 26.30
N ALA A 224 -5.35 10.16 25.24
CA ALA A 224 -4.89 8.76 25.22
C ALA A 224 -3.35 8.60 25.34
N PHE A 225 -2.60 9.67 25.08
CA PHE A 225 -1.14 9.72 25.22
C PHE A 225 -0.67 10.65 26.34
N ASP A 226 -1.57 11.17 27.17
CA ASP A 226 -1.28 12.14 28.24
C ASP A 226 -0.55 13.39 27.72
N ILE A 227 -0.94 13.91 26.53
CA ILE A 227 -0.31 15.06 25.88
C ILE A 227 -1.15 16.32 26.12
N PRO A 228 -0.55 17.39 26.67
CA PRO A 228 -1.22 18.68 26.81
C PRO A 228 -1.66 19.27 25.46
N THR A 229 -2.77 19.98 25.42
CA THR A 229 -3.33 20.57 24.19
C THR A 229 -2.42 21.60 23.53
N VAL A 230 -1.53 22.22 24.31
CA VAL A 230 -0.60 23.28 23.84
C VAL A 230 0.73 22.74 23.33
N ASP A 231 1.05 21.47 23.60
CA ASP A 231 2.32 20.87 23.19
C ASP A 231 2.27 20.40 21.75
N ALA A 232 3.35 20.62 21.01
CA ALA A 232 3.46 20.18 19.62
C ALA A 232 3.63 18.66 19.51
N VAL A 233 2.91 18.04 18.57
CA VAL A 233 2.88 16.59 18.37
C VAL A 233 3.11 16.23 16.91
N VAL A 234 4.09 15.37 16.66
CA VAL A 234 4.31 14.78 15.33
C VAL A 234 4.15 13.26 15.43
N CYS A 235 3.51 12.63 14.44
CA CYS A 235 3.42 11.18 14.39
C CYS A 235 4.25 10.58 13.25
N LEU A 236 4.95 9.47 13.54
CA LEU A 236 5.69 8.64 12.59
C LEU A 236 5.07 7.26 12.53
N VAL A 237 4.25 7.01 11.52
CA VAL A 237 3.45 5.81 11.38
C VAL A 237 4.12 4.77 10.48
N GLY A 238 3.90 3.49 10.82
CA GLY A 238 4.29 2.32 10.02
C GLY A 238 5.73 1.86 10.27
N GLY A 239 5.99 0.57 10.08
CA GLY A 239 7.28 -0.08 10.31
C GLY A 239 8.46 0.58 9.59
N TRP A 240 9.66 0.41 10.13
CA TRP A 240 10.90 0.99 9.58
C TRP A 240 11.52 0.07 8.53
N TRP A 241 10.90 0.09 7.38
CA TRP A 241 11.38 -0.63 6.21
C TRP A 241 12.58 0.08 5.55
N PRO A 242 13.43 -0.61 4.78
CA PRO A 242 14.64 -0.03 4.18
C PRO A 242 14.43 1.22 3.31
N TYR A 243 13.22 1.45 2.83
CA TYR A 243 12.87 2.64 2.04
C TYR A 243 12.57 3.86 2.91
N LYS A 244 12.37 3.73 4.21
CA LYS A 244 12.26 4.86 5.14
C LYS A 244 13.64 5.37 5.51
N ASP A 245 13.79 6.66 5.51
CA ASP A 245 15.06 7.31 5.86
C ASP A 245 15.10 7.69 7.34
N ILE A 246 15.27 6.66 8.19
CA ILE A 246 15.34 6.81 9.63
C ILE A 246 16.62 7.56 10.04
N ASP A 247 17.70 7.46 9.25
CA ASP A 247 18.96 8.14 9.53
C ASP A 247 18.77 9.67 9.47
N THR A 248 18.01 10.17 8.48
CA THR A 248 17.66 11.60 8.38
C THR A 248 16.78 12.05 9.55
N ILE A 249 15.82 11.22 9.98
CA ILE A 249 14.99 11.53 11.16
C ILE A 249 15.86 11.59 12.44
N ASP A 250 16.71 10.59 12.66
CA ASP A 250 17.60 10.50 13.83
C ASP A 250 18.52 11.75 13.93
N ALA A 251 19.12 12.14 12.79
CA ALA A 251 19.97 13.32 12.72
C ALA A 251 19.20 14.63 12.96
N ALA A 252 17.97 14.76 12.46
CA ALA A 252 17.13 15.94 12.66
C ALA A 252 16.68 16.05 14.14
N LEU A 253 16.18 14.97 14.74
CA LEU A 253 15.74 14.95 16.12
C LEU A 253 16.87 15.30 17.09
N THR A 254 18.11 14.85 16.80
CA THR A 254 19.30 15.18 17.61
C THR A 254 19.64 16.69 17.57
N ARG A 255 19.28 17.39 16.50
CA ARG A 255 19.54 18.83 16.32
C ARG A 255 18.38 19.71 16.77
N LEU A 256 17.17 19.17 16.89
CA LEU A 256 15.99 19.90 17.32
C LEU A 256 16.16 20.36 18.77
N LYS A 257 15.90 21.63 19.06
CA LYS A 257 16.05 22.24 20.38
C LYS A 257 14.71 22.45 21.10
N GLU A 258 13.65 22.56 20.32
CA GLU A 258 12.31 22.82 20.81
C GLU A 258 11.67 21.56 21.39
N PRO A 259 10.84 21.70 22.44
CA PRO A 259 10.08 20.56 22.99
C PRO A 259 9.13 19.99 21.93
N LEU A 260 9.15 18.67 21.77
CA LEU A 260 8.30 17.96 20.81
C LEU A 260 7.83 16.63 21.37
N HIS A 261 6.55 16.31 21.21
CA HIS A 261 6.03 14.95 21.37
C HIS A 261 6.12 14.22 20.03
N LEU A 262 6.75 13.04 20.04
CA LEU A 262 6.83 12.17 18.88
C LEU A 262 6.10 10.86 19.17
N ILE A 263 5.01 10.60 18.43
CA ILE A 263 4.29 9.32 18.51
C ILE A 263 4.79 8.42 17.39
N VAL A 264 5.38 7.27 17.75
CA VAL A 264 5.91 6.30 16.78
C VAL A 264 5.11 5.01 16.86
N THR A 265 4.64 4.50 15.72
CA THR A 265 3.91 3.23 15.69
C THR A 265 4.24 2.41 14.45
N GLY A 266 4.22 1.09 14.59
CA GLY A 266 4.43 0.14 13.49
C GLY A 266 5.31 -1.05 13.84
N ASP A 267 5.54 -1.88 12.82
CA ASP A 267 6.39 -3.08 12.89
C ASP A 267 7.08 -3.29 11.52
N PRO A 268 8.40 -3.50 11.47
CA PRO A 268 9.36 -3.48 12.58
C PRO A 268 9.75 -2.07 13.03
N LEU A 269 10.11 -1.92 14.31
CA LEU A 269 10.80 -0.76 14.86
C LEU A 269 12.17 -1.20 15.42
N ASP A 270 13.18 -0.32 15.36
CA ASP A 270 14.49 -0.58 15.95
C ASP A 270 14.55 -0.02 17.38
N GLU A 271 14.57 -0.90 18.36
CA GLU A 271 14.56 -0.53 19.78
C GLU A 271 15.82 0.29 20.18
N ARG A 272 16.95 0.08 19.52
CA ARG A 272 18.16 0.86 19.78
C ARG A 272 18.00 2.32 19.38
N VAL A 273 17.31 2.56 18.27
CA VAL A 273 16.99 3.92 17.80
C VAL A 273 15.96 4.55 18.74
N LEU A 274 14.90 3.80 19.10
CA LEU A 274 13.90 4.29 20.06
C LEU A 274 14.52 4.67 21.42
N GLN A 275 15.47 3.87 21.91
CA GLN A 275 16.16 4.20 23.16
C GLN A 275 16.97 5.48 23.03
N ARG A 276 17.72 5.69 21.95
CA ARG A 276 18.43 6.97 21.72
C ARG A 276 17.47 8.16 21.69
N TRP A 277 16.30 8.00 21.08
CA TRP A 277 15.30 9.08 21.01
C TRP A 277 14.68 9.38 22.38
N ARG A 278 14.49 8.38 23.27
CA ARG A 278 14.05 8.61 24.66
C ARG A 278 15.04 9.45 25.47
N ASP A 279 16.32 9.35 25.14
CA ASP A 279 17.41 10.03 25.84
C ASP A 279 17.65 11.46 25.28
N LEU A 280 16.96 11.88 24.21
CA LEU A 280 17.10 13.22 23.64
C LEU A 280 16.41 14.27 24.52
N PRO A 281 17.13 15.36 24.91
CA PRO A 281 16.53 16.43 25.68
C PRO A 281 15.44 17.15 24.86
N GLY A 282 14.29 17.40 25.49
CA GLY A 282 13.15 18.07 24.85
C GLY A 282 12.24 17.15 24.02
N LEU A 283 12.68 15.93 23.66
CA LEU A 283 11.84 14.98 22.96
C LEU A 283 11.07 14.08 23.94
N ARG A 284 9.75 14.04 23.82
CA ARG A 284 8.88 13.09 24.54
C ARG A 284 8.39 12.02 23.57
N LEU A 285 8.97 10.81 23.66
CA LEU A 285 8.69 9.70 22.78
C LEU A 285 7.55 8.82 23.30
N HIS A 286 6.50 8.66 22.49
CA HIS A 286 5.38 7.73 22.70
C HIS A 286 5.49 6.60 21.68
N ALA A 287 6.01 5.43 22.07
CA ALA A 287 6.17 4.30 21.16
C ALA A 287 5.04 3.29 21.35
N VAL A 288 4.37 2.96 20.24
CA VAL A 288 3.33 1.91 20.13
C VAL A 288 3.85 0.85 19.15
N PRO A 289 4.72 -0.07 19.61
CA PRO A 289 5.32 -1.07 18.75
C PRO A 289 4.31 -2.16 18.36
N GLY A 290 4.55 -2.78 17.20
CA GLY A 290 3.77 -3.89 16.69
C GLY A 290 2.72 -3.48 15.65
N PRO A 291 2.00 -4.48 15.12
CA PRO A 291 0.85 -4.23 14.24
C PRO A 291 -0.23 -3.47 14.99
N VAL A 292 -0.69 -2.37 14.42
CA VAL A 292 -1.73 -1.52 15.02
C VAL A 292 -3.07 -1.69 14.29
N THR A 293 -4.14 -1.68 15.06
CA THR A 293 -5.51 -1.66 14.51
C THR A 293 -5.84 -0.30 13.92
N ASP A 294 -6.86 -0.24 13.06
CA ASP A 294 -7.31 1.04 12.50
C ASP A 294 -7.77 2.03 13.57
N SER A 295 -8.32 1.55 14.70
CA SER A 295 -8.72 2.41 15.82
C SER A 295 -7.50 3.04 16.51
N VAL A 296 -6.44 2.27 16.77
CA VAL A 296 -5.19 2.81 17.34
C VAL A 296 -4.53 3.77 16.36
N LEU A 297 -4.51 3.44 15.06
CA LEU A 297 -3.97 4.31 14.03
C LEU A 297 -4.73 5.66 13.98
N ARG A 298 -6.05 5.61 14.09
CA ARG A 298 -6.90 6.82 14.14
C ARG A 298 -6.59 7.69 15.37
N LEU A 299 -6.36 7.08 16.55
CA LEU A 299 -5.93 7.80 17.76
C LEU A 299 -4.58 8.48 17.58
N VAL A 300 -3.61 7.80 16.95
CA VAL A 300 -2.28 8.36 16.67
C VAL A 300 -2.37 9.58 15.75
N TYR A 301 -3.15 9.50 14.67
CA TYR A 301 -3.36 10.65 13.79
C TYR A 301 -4.18 11.77 14.48
N ALA A 302 -5.13 11.42 15.32
CA ALA A 302 -5.94 12.37 16.07
C ALA A 302 -5.11 13.20 17.06
N ALA A 303 -4.12 12.61 17.70
CA ALA A 303 -3.22 13.31 18.61
C ALA A 303 -2.23 14.27 17.91
N ALA A 304 -1.95 14.07 16.62
CA ALA A 304 -0.85 14.72 15.92
C ALA A 304 -1.26 16.05 15.26
N ASP A 305 -0.35 17.04 15.33
CA ASP A 305 -0.42 18.29 14.57
C ASP A 305 0.12 18.12 13.15
N ALA A 306 1.03 17.14 12.95
CA ALA A 306 1.52 16.76 11.64
C ALA A 306 1.94 15.28 11.58
N ALA A 307 1.78 14.66 10.43
CA ALA A 307 2.30 13.33 10.14
C ALA A 307 3.64 13.43 9.39
N LEU A 308 4.64 12.67 9.84
CA LEU A 308 5.98 12.65 9.28
C LEU A 308 6.15 11.50 8.28
N VAL A 309 6.47 11.84 7.04
CA VAL A 309 6.69 10.89 5.95
C VAL A 309 8.07 11.12 5.34
N VAL A 310 9.07 10.39 5.81
CA VAL A 310 10.46 10.49 5.33
C VAL A 310 10.83 9.22 4.60
N ARG A 311 11.15 9.33 3.33
CA ARG A 311 11.55 8.21 2.47
C ARG A 311 12.85 8.53 1.77
N ARG A 312 13.58 7.46 1.41
CA ARG A 312 14.79 7.56 0.60
C ARG A 312 14.47 8.03 -0.83
N PRO A 313 15.41 8.68 -1.52
CA PRO A 313 15.21 9.11 -2.90
C PRO A 313 14.78 7.95 -3.82
N GLY A 314 13.88 8.23 -4.75
CA GLY A 314 13.44 7.27 -5.77
C GLY A 314 12.37 6.26 -5.31
N VAL A 315 11.82 6.41 -4.13
CA VAL A 315 10.68 5.60 -3.66
C VAL A 315 9.39 6.18 -4.21
N THR A 316 8.87 5.59 -5.27
CA THR A 316 7.75 6.14 -6.07
C THR A 316 6.39 5.51 -5.79
N LYS A 317 6.34 4.47 -4.96
CA LYS A 317 5.08 3.81 -4.59
C LYS A 317 4.15 4.74 -3.78
N GLU A 318 2.85 4.55 -3.96
CA GLU A 318 1.85 5.29 -3.19
C GLU A 318 2.12 5.23 -1.69
N SER A 319 1.95 6.34 -1.03
CA SER A 319 2.11 6.43 0.41
C SER A 319 0.76 6.38 1.10
N GLY A 320 0.41 5.22 1.65
CA GLY A 320 -0.79 5.12 2.48
C GLY A 320 -0.82 6.13 3.63
N LEU A 321 0.35 6.56 4.13
CA LEU A 321 0.45 7.56 5.20
C LEU A 321 0.06 8.96 4.71
N VAL A 322 0.49 9.33 3.49
CA VAL A 322 0.11 10.60 2.86
C VAL A 322 -1.40 10.62 2.59
N MET A 323 -1.92 9.51 2.07
CA MET A 323 -3.36 9.36 1.80
C MET A 323 -4.18 9.42 3.08
N ASP A 324 -3.73 8.74 4.15
CA ASP A 324 -4.40 8.78 5.45
C ASP A 324 -4.40 10.18 6.05
N ALA A 325 -3.27 10.88 6.03
CA ALA A 325 -3.16 12.23 6.56
C ALA A 325 -4.10 13.19 5.82
N ALA A 326 -4.12 13.18 4.49
CA ALA A 326 -5.01 14.01 3.67
C ALA A 326 -6.49 13.71 3.98
N ARG A 327 -6.87 12.43 4.03
CA ARG A 327 -8.22 11.96 4.30
C ARG A 327 -8.69 12.33 5.72
N LEU A 328 -7.82 12.16 6.71
CA LEU A 328 -8.14 12.42 8.12
C LEU A 328 -8.07 13.91 8.48
N GLY A 329 -7.48 14.75 7.65
CA GLY A 329 -7.30 16.17 7.92
C GLY A 329 -6.09 16.46 8.81
N VAL A 330 -4.99 15.68 8.65
CA VAL A 330 -3.73 15.86 9.39
C VAL A 330 -2.69 16.47 8.47
N PRO A 331 -2.04 17.58 8.85
CA PRO A 331 -0.94 18.18 8.09
C PRO A 331 0.22 17.21 7.87
N LEU A 332 1.05 17.48 6.86
CA LEU A 332 2.16 16.63 6.45
C LEU A 332 3.52 17.34 6.56
N ILE A 333 4.51 16.65 7.12
CA ILE A 333 5.93 16.87 6.85
C ILE A 333 6.38 15.74 5.93
N VAL A 334 6.85 16.04 4.73
CA VAL A 334 7.10 15.02 3.72
C VAL A 334 8.38 15.28 2.92
N SER A 335 9.23 14.26 2.76
CA SER A 335 10.41 14.35 1.89
C SER A 335 10.00 14.38 0.40
N ASP A 336 10.76 15.06 -0.44
CA ASP A 336 10.55 15.18 -1.90
C ASP A 336 10.97 13.92 -2.69
N HIS A 337 10.78 12.76 -2.10
CA HIS A 337 11.23 11.45 -2.61
C HIS A 337 10.56 11.00 -3.92
N ASP A 338 9.37 11.53 -4.24
CA ASP A 338 8.61 11.28 -5.47
C ASP A 338 8.24 12.62 -6.12
N PRO A 339 8.80 12.94 -7.31
CA PRO A 339 8.52 14.19 -8.01
C PRO A 339 7.03 14.42 -8.29
N SER A 340 6.28 13.35 -8.58
CA SER A 340 4.84 13.42 -8.84
C SER A 340 4.06 13.83 -7.59
N LEU A 341 4.41 13.27 -6.43
CA LEU A 341 3.81 13.65 -5.15
C LEU A 341 4.18 15.09 -4.79
N THR A 342 5.48 15.45 -4.92
CA THR A 342 5.98 16.78 -4.62
C THR A 342 5.25 17.86 -5.46
N ALA A 343 5.04 17.61 -6.75
CA ALA A 343 4.31 18.52 -7.62
C ALA A 343 2.85 18.74 -7.16
N ARG A 344 2.17 17.68 -6.66
CA ARG A 344 0.79 17.78 -6.14
C ARG A 344 0.72 18.54 -4.81
N LEU A 345 1.75 18.40 -3.97
CA LEU A 345 1.80 19.04 -2.66
C LEU A 345 2.35 20.47 -2.72
N HIS A 346 2.92 20.89 -3.85
CA HIS A 346 3.49 22.22 -4.01
C HIS A 346 2.45 23.31 -3.78
N GLY A 347 2.77 24.27 -2.90
CA GLY A 347 1.87 25.37 -2.55
C GLY A 347 0.68 25.00 -1.67
N GLN A 348 0.60 23.76 -1.20
CA GLN A 348 -0.46 23.36 -0.26
C GLN A 348 -0.12 23.80 1.18
N PRO A 349 -0.96 24.59 1.87
CA PRO A 349 -0.66 25.14 3.20
C PRO A 349 -0.58 24.07 4.30
N TRP A 350 -1.11 22.88 4.03
CA TRP A 350 -1.10 21.73 4.92
C TRP A 350 0.10 20.78 4.74
N ALA A 351 0.99 21.06 3.78
CA ALA A 351 2.14 20.23 3.49
C ALA A 351 3.45 21.01 3.60
N LEU A 352 4.39 20.49 4.35
CA LEU A 352 5.75 20.99 4.50
C LEU A 352 6.71 20.04 3.75
N PRO A 353 6.91 20.18 2.45
CA PRO A 353 7.88 19.39 1.70
C PRO A 353 9.31 19.83 2.07
N PHE A 354 10.22 18.87 2.18
CA PHE A 354 11.64 19.12 2.40
C PHE A 354 12.51 18.21 1.52
N PRO A 355 13.76 18.60 1.19
CA PRO A 355 14.67 17.80 0.39
C PRO A 355 14.99 16.45 1.06
N THR A 356 14.96 15.36 0.28
CA THR A 356 15.35 14.03 0.75
C THR A 356 16.78 14.01 1.28
N SER A 357 17.00 13.28 2.37
CA SER A 357 18.31 13.11 3.02
C SER A 357 18.91 14.44 3.55
N ASP A 358 18.08 15.44 3.79
CA ASP A 358 18.47 16.72 4.38
C ASP A 358 17.90 16.87 5.81
N PRO A 359 18.68 16.55 6.86
CA PRO A 359 18.23 16.67 8.24
C PRO A 359 18.04 18.13 8.69
N ASP A 360 18.76 19.10 8.13
CA ASP A 360 18.62 20.50 8.53
C ASP A 360 17.30 21.09 7.97
N ALA A 361 16.92 20.73 6.75
CA ALA A 361 15.61 21.07 6.20
C ALA A 361 14.48 20.41 7.00
N LEU A 362 14.66 19.16 7.45
CA LEU A 362 13.69 18.51 8.33
C LEU A 362 13.58 19.21 9.69
N VAL A 363 14.69 19.68 10.28
CA VAL A 363 14.65 20.48 11.51
C VAL A 363 13.81 21.74 11.30
N CYS A 364 14.00 22.45 10.19
CA CYS A 364 13.19 23.65 9.87
C CYS A 364 11.70 23.31 9.77
N ALA A 365 11.34 22.19 9.14
CA ALA A 365 9.95 21.74 9.03
C ALA A 365 9.35 21.37 10.38
N LEU A 366 10.10 20.65 11.25
CA LEU A 366 9.67 20.34 12.62
C LEU A 366 9.52 21.60 13.46
N HIS A 367 10.47 22.53 13.40
CA HIS A 367 10.40 23.84 14.08
C HIS A 367 9.15 24.62 13.64
N SER A 368 8.80 24.60 12.35
CA SER A 368 7.58 25.25 11.86
C SER A 368 6.33 24.67 12.53
N VAL A 369 6.24 23.35 12.70
CA VAL A 369 5.10 22.71 13.39
C VAL A 369 5.03 23.12 14.87
N VAL A 370 6.20 23.23 15.55
CA VAL A 370 6.24 23.66 16.95
C VAL A 370 5.82 25.11 17.13
N CYS A 371 6.27 26.01 16.24
CA CYS A 371 5.98 27.44 16.37
C CYS A 371 4.58 27.82 15.84
N GLN A 372 4.17 27.22 14.74
CA GLN A 372 2.91 27.49 14.07
C GLN A 372 2.51 26.25 13.25
N PRO A 373 1.68 25.36 13.81
CA PRO A 373 1.21 24.19 13.08
C PRO A 373 0.58 24.57 11.73
N PRO A 374 0.86 23.80 10.65
CA PRO A 374 0.23 24.03 9.36
C PRO A 374 -1.30 23.91 9.43
N GLU A 375 -1.97 24.57 8.51
CA GLU A 375 -3.43 24.42 8.37
C GLU A 375 -3.81 22.96 8.12
N PRO A 376 -4.90 22.44 8.69
CA PRO A 376 -5.38 21.11 8.34
C PRO A 376 -5.76 21.00 6.86
N PRO A 377 -5.47 19.87 6.18
CA PRO A 377 -5.92 19.65 4.80
C PRO A 377 -7.42 19.88 4.66
N GLY A 378 -7.85 20.57 3.61
CA GLY A 378 -9.27 20.75 3.28
C GLY A 378 -9.96 19.43 2.87
N PRO A 379 -11.30 19.43 2.68
CA PRO A 379 -12.04 18.24 2.26
C PRO A 379 -11.71 17.78 0.83
N ASP A 380 -11.11 18.62 0.03
CA ASP A 380 -10.64 18.38 -1.34
C ASP A 380 -9.22 17.78 -1.42
N ALA A 381 -8.48 17.78 -0.31
CA ALA A 381 -7.12 17.23 -0.26
C ALA A 381 -7.01 15.76 -0.72
N PRO A 382 -7.94 14.85 -0.40
CA PRO A 382 -7.93 13.51 -0.96
C PRO A 382 -8.03 13.49 -2.48
N ALA A 383 -8.91 14.29 -3.07
CA ALA A 383 -9.08 14.38 -4.52
C ALA A 383 -7.84 14.95 -5.22
N LEU A 384 -7.16 15.93 -4.60
CA LEU A 384 -5.87 16.46 -5.08
C LEU A 384 -4.81 15.34 -5.20
N LEU A 385 -4.81 14.39 -4.29
CA LEU A 385 -3.93 13.22 -4.33
C LEU A 385 -4.44 12.11 -5.28
N GLY A 386 -5.57 12.33 -5.95
CA GLY A 386 -6.19 11.39 -6.89
C GLY A 386 -7.06 10.31 -6.23
N MET A 387 -7.32 10.43 -4.92
CA MET A 387 -8.28 9.55 -4.24
C MET A 387 -9.70 9.81 -4.75
N ARG A 388 -10.49 8.78 -4.73
CA ARG A 388 -11.93 8.81 -5.07
C ARG A 388 -12.72 8.22 -3.92
N SER A 389 -14.01 8.53 -3.86
CA SER A 389 -14.92 7.76 -3.03
C SER A 389 -14.93 6.28 -3.47
N ALA A 390 -15.28 5.39 -2.56
CA ALA A 390 -15.35 3.97 -2.88
C ALA A 390 -16.33 3.66 -4.02
N ALA A 391 -17.42 4.43 -4.14
CA ALA A 391 -18.40 4.29 -5.22
C ALA A 391 -17.81 4.70 -6.58
N GLU A 392 -17.13 5.84 -6.65
CA GLU A 392 -16.47 6.33 -7.88
C GLU A 392 -15.32 5.40 -8.29
N GLN A 393 -14.56 4.90 -7.32
CA GLN A 393 -13.49 3.92 -7.60
C GLN A 393 -14.06 2.62 -8.15
N ALA A 394 -15.14 2.09 -7.57
CA ALA A 394 -15.82 0.89 -8.06
C ALA A 394 -16.36 1.09 -9.47
N GLU A 395 -16.91 2.26 -9.79
CA GLU A 395 -17.37 2.60 -11.13
C GLU A 395 -16.23 2.71 -12.14
N LEU A 396 -15.10 3.35 -11.74
CA LEU A 396 -13.89 3.39 -12.56
C LEU A 396 -13.42 1.97 -12.91
N LEU A 397 -13.34 1.08 -11.91
CA LEU A 397 -12.94 -0.32 -12.11
C LEU A 397 -13.88 -1.05 -13.08
N THR A 398 -15.19 -0.86 -12.92
CA THR A 398 -16.21 -1.47 -13.84
C THR A 398 -16.03 -0.98 -15.27
N ARG A 399 -15.93 0.33 -15.49
CA ARG A 399 -15.73 0.92 -16.84
C ARG A 399 -14.41 0.47 -17.47
N THR A 400 -13.35 0.45 -16.68
CA THR A 400 -12.02 0.02 -17.14
C THR A 400 -12.03 -1.46 -17.53
N PHE A 401 -12.67 -2.32 -16.74
CA PHE A 401 -12.79 -3.74 -17.04
C PHE A 401 -13.62 -4.00 -18.31
N ALA A 402 -14.72 -3.28 -18.52
CA ALA A 402 -15.53 -3.40 -19.73
C ALA A 402 -14.73 -3.10 -21.01
N SER A 403 -13.71 -2.23 -20.93
CA SER A 403 -12.85 -1.94 -22.10
C SER A 403 -11.96 -3.12 -22.52
N LEU A 404 -11.69 -4.10 -21.63
CA LEU A 404 -11.00 -5.35 -21.99
C LEU A 404 -11.88 -6.24 -22.89
N SER A 405 -13.16 -6.38 -22.54
CA SER A 405 -14.10 -7.26 -23.25
C SER A 405 -14.40 -6.76 -24.66
N THR A 406 -14.41 -5.44 -24.90
CA THR A 406 -14.65 -4.86 -26.23
C THR A 406 -13.46 -5.02 -27.19
N LYS A 407 -12.24 -5.22 -26.70
CA LYS A 407 -11.06 -5.49 -27.54
C LYS A 407 -11.04 -6.94 -28.05
N GLU A 408 -11.52 -7.90 -27.26
CA GLU A 408 -11.59 -9.32 -27.70
C GLU A 408 -12.59 -9.54 -28.86
N SER A 409 -13.65 -8.72 -28.98
CA SER A 409 -14.62 -8.83 -30.05
C SER A 409 -14.16 -8.21 -31.39
N ARG A 410 -13.00 -7.58 -31.45
CA ARG A 410 -12.45 -6.93 -32.66
C ARG A 410 -11.20 -7.61 -33.23
N CYS A 411 -10.72 -8.65 -32.60
CA CYS A 411 -9.67 -9.55 -33.09
C CYS A 411 -10.27 -10.89 -33.50
#